data_347255957a6c5bbe07108861caeb49bb
#
_entry.id   347255957a6c5bbe07108861caeb49bb
#
_cell.length_a   1.000
_cell.length_b   1.000
_cell.length_c   1.000
_cell.angle_alpha   90.00
_cell.angle_beta   90.00
_cell.angle_gamma   90.00
#
_symmetry.space_group_name_H-M   'P 1'
#
loop_
_entity.id
_entity.type
_entity.pdbx_description
1 polymer ?
#
loop_
_entity_poly.entity_id
_entity_poly.type
_entity_poly.pdbx_seq_one_letter_code
_entity_poly.pdbx_strand_id
1 'polypeptide(L)'
;MNLFLTKDGVLKLGYYGLTTQAECYSIKNWKCEGVRSFAPEVFKGEYEMKSDVWSLGTALLELMGITPYSDYDESELPTKSGVDESPYDKRDNDSEDMSSFIECCFDMEVDDRYNVDELLDVSVMGWRMMSSIHL
;
A
#
# COMPACT_ATOMS: atom_id res chain seq x y z
N MET A 1 -6.39 -3.45 9.88
CA MET A 1 -5.95 -4.33 8.77
C MET A 1 -7.15 -5.12 8.28
N ASN A 2 -7.40 -5.13 6.97
CA ASN A 2 -8.61 -5.74 6.36
C ASN A 2 -8.26 -6.95 5.48
N LEU A 3 -7.10 -7.54 5.68
CA LEU A 3 -6.64 -8.74 5.00
C LEU A 3 -6.76 -9.95 5.93
N PHE A 4 -7.44 -10.99 5.47
CA PHE A 4 -7.69 -12.20 6.24
C PHE A 4 -7.16 -13.42 5.48
N LEU A 5 -6.39 -14.25 6.16
CA LEU A 5 -5.90 -15.50 5.60
C LEU A 5 -6.77 -16.68 6.07
N THR A 6 -7.29 -17.45 5.12
CA THR A 6 -8.03 -18.68 5.46
C THR A 6 -7.08 -19.80 5.90
N LYS A 7 -7.62 -20.87 6.50
CA LYS A 7 -6.84 -22.05 6.88
C LYS A 7 -6.19 -22.74 5.68
N ASP A 8 -6.76 -22.57 4.51
CA ASP A 8 -6.28 -23.15 3.24
C ASP A 8 -5.29 -22.22 2.50
N GLY A 9 -4.83 -21.14 3.16
CA GLY A 9 -3.86 -20.19 2.60
C GLY A 9 -4.44 -19.19 1.60
N VAL A 10 -5.78 -19.06 1.52
CA VAL A 10 -6.41 -18.08 0.62
C VAL A 10 -6.53 -16.73 1.31
N LEU A 11 -5.98 -15.70 0.68
CA LEU A 11 -6.11 -14.31 1.14
C LEU A 11 -7.51 -13.77 0.78
N LYS A 12 -8.17 -13.16 1.74
CA LYS A 12 -9.47 -12.52 1.61
C LYS A 12 -9.38 -11.06 2.04
N LEU A 13 -9.93 -10.18 1.22
CA LEU A 13 -10.17 -8.79 1.59
C LEU A 13 -11.52 -8.72 2.32
N GLY A 14 -11.54 -8.12 3.49
CA GLY A 14 -12.75 -7.93 4.29
C GLY A 14 -12.96 -6.48 4.67
N TYR A 15 -14.07 -6.20 5.33
CA TYR A 15 -14.46 -4.90 5.83
C TYR A 15 -14.70 -3.85 4.73
N TYR A 16 -15.82 -3.98 4.05
CA TYR A 16 -16.27 -3.06 2.99
C TYR A 16 -17.00 -1.82 3.53
N GLY A 17 -17.10 -1.66 4.85
CA GLY A 17 -17.94 -0.66 5.50
C GLY A 17 -17.49 0.79 5.33
N LEU A 18 -16.26 1.04 4.89
CA LEU A 18 -15.75 2.40 4.67
C LEU A 18 -16.19 3.02 3.34
N THR A 19 -16.67 2.22 2.40
CA THR A 19 -17.09 2.69 1.08
C THR A 19 -18.31 3.60 1.10
N THR A 20 -19.10 3.55 2.18
CA THR A 20 -20.32 4.38 2.35
C THR A 20 -20.10 5.61 3.24
N GLN A 21 -18.94 5.77 3.84
CA GLN A 21 -18.64 6.86 4.78
C GLN A 21 -17.71 7.93 4.20
N ALA A 22 -17.72 8.13 2.88
CA ALA A 22 -16.97 9.22 2.24
C ALA A 22 -17.30 10.61 2.83
N GLU A 23 -18.44 10.75 3.49
CA GLU A 23 -18.81 11.96 4.24
C GLU A 23 -18.05 12.12 5.58
N CYS A 24 -17.45 11.06 6.11
CA CYS A 24 -16.66 11.12 7.35
C CYS A 24 -15.23 11.62 7.12
N TYR A 25 -14.77 11.67 5.89
CA TYR A 25 -13.43 12.13 5.51
C TYR A 25 -13.36 13.63 5.26
N SER A 26 -14.11 14.42 6.00
CA SER A 26 -13.80 15.83 6.15
C SER A 26 -12.47 15.93 6.90
N ILE A 27 -11.48 16.50 6.26
CA ILE A 27 -10.07 16.71 6.70
C ILE A 27 -9.95 17.20 8.17
N LYS A 28 -11.03 17.61 8.79
CA LYS A 28 -11.06 18.17 10.16
C LYS A 28 -11.19 17.14 11.28
N ASN A 29 -11.48 15.88 11.00
CA ASN A 29 -11.72 14.84 12.02
C ASN A 29 -11.01 13.52 11.72
N TRP A 30 -9.75 13.56 11.32
CA TRP A 30 -8.91 12.37 11.11
C TRP A 30 -8.68 11.61 12.44
N LYS A 31 -9.64 10.81 12.81
CA LYS A 31 -9.50 9.75 13.81
C LYS A 31 -9.75 8.39 13.15
N CYS A 32 -9.14 8.20 11.97
CA CYS A 32 -9.25 6.95 11.27
C CYS A 32 -8.05 6.07 11.59
N GLU A 33 -8.33 4.85 12.02
CA GLU A 33 -7.31 3.81 12.05
C GLU A 33 -6.82 3.56 10.62
N GLY A 34 -5.51 3.34 10.46
CA GLY A 34 -4.92 3.02 9.17
C GLY A 34 -4.52 4.22 8.31
N VAL A 35 -4.44 5.41 8.88
CA VAL A 35 -4.01 6.62 8.16
C VAL A 35 -2.62 6.45 7.50
N ARG A 36 -1.75 5.59 8.06
CA ARG A 36 -0.42 5.26 7.50
C ARG A 36 -0.48 4.51 6.18
N SER A 37 -1.65 3.94 5.84
CA SER A 37 -1.85 3.24 4.57
C SER A 37 -2.47 4.11 3.48
N PHE A 38 -2.74 5.38 3.77
CA PHE A 38 -3.35 6.28 2.80
C PHE A 38 -2.33 6.78 1.79
N ALA A 39 -2.74 6.80 0.53
CA ALA A 39 -1.98 7.41 -0.53
C ALA A 39 -1.98 8.94 -0.42
N PRO A 40 -0.98 9.64 -0.99
CA PRO A 40 -0.86 11.10 -0.90
C PRO A 40 -2.10 11.86 -1.36
N GLU A 41 -2.72 11.41 -2.44
CA GLU A 41 -3.93 12.02 -3.02
C GLU A 41 -5.14 11.90 -2.08
N VAL A 42 -5.21 10.83 -1.27
CA VAL A 42 -6.30 10.62 -0.30
C VAL A 42 -6.30 11.72 0.76
N PHE A 43 -5.12 12.21 1.17
CA PHE A 43 -5.02 13.34 2.10
C PHE A 43 -5.54 14.66 1.50
N LYS A 44 -5.56 14.76 0.17
CA LYS A 44 -6.14 15.89 -0.58
C LYS A 44 -7.65 15.73 -0.79
N GLY A 45 -8.22 14.57 -0.42
CA GLY A 45 -9.63 14.22 -0.62
C GLY A 45 -9.91 13.63 -1.99
N GLU A 46 -8.89 13.24 -2.72
CA GLU A 46 -8.96 12.62 -4.02
C GLU A 46 -8.82 11.10 -3.86
N TYR A 47 -9.82 10.35 -4.34
CA TYR A 47 -9.86 8.88 -4.23
C TYR A 47 -9.83 8.27 -5.61
N GLU A 48 -8.75 7.54 -5.90
CA GLU A 48 -8.52 6.87 -7.15
C GLU A 48 -8.42 5.34 -6.93
N MET A 49 -8.69 4.55 -7.97
CA MET A 49 -8.52 3.10 -7.86
C MET A 49 -7.08 2.71 -7.53
N LYS A 50 -6.11 3.49 -8.00
CA LYS A 50 -4.69 3.30 -7.72
C LYS A 50 -4.30 3.68 -6.28
N SER A 51 -5.19 4.33 -5.51
CA SER A 51 -4.98 4.54 -4.07
C SER A 51 -4.99 3.22 -3.28
N ASP A 52 -5.75 2.22 -3.74
CA ASP A 52 -5.73 0.88 -3.15
C ASP A 52 -4.41 0.14 -3.43
N VAL A 53 -3.76 0.43 -4.55
CA VAL A 53 -2.41 -0.10 -4.86
C VAL A 53 -1.38 0.41 -3.86
N TRP A 54 -1.42 1.70 -3.52
CA TRP A 54 -0.60 2.26 -2.46
C TRP A 54 -0.84 1.56 -1.12
N SER A 55 -2.11 1.37 -0.75
CA SER A 55 -2.48 0.66 0.48
C SER A 55 -2.01 -0.80 0.49
N LEU A 56 -1.97 -1.46 -0.67
CA LEU A 56 -1.37 -2.78 -0.81
C LEU A 56 0.14 -2.75 -0.53
N GLY A 57 0.85 -1.78 -1.09
CA GLY A 57 2.27 -1.58 -0.83
C GLY A 57 2.56 -1.40 0.67
N THR A 58 1.79 -0.55 1.36
CA THR A 58 1.96 -0.35 2.81
C THR A 58 1.69 -1.63 3.61
N ALA A 59 0.69 -2.43 3.21
CA ALA A 59 0.43 -3.72 3.85
C ALA A 59 1.59 -4.70 3.67
N LEU A 60 2.26 -4.68 2.51
CA LEU A 60 3.47 -5.49 2.29
C LEU A 60 4.62 -5.02 3.17
N LEU A 61 4.84 -3.71 3.33
CA LEU A 61 5.85 -3.18 4.26
C LEU A 61 5.60 -3.67 5.68
N GLU A 62 4.35 -3.60 6.17
CA GLU A 62 3.99 -4.10 7.49
C GLU A 62 4.29 -5.61 7.64
N LEU A 63 4.03 -6.41 6.62
CA LEU A 63 4.37 -7.83 6.60
C LEU A 63 5.89 -8.08 6.65
N MET A 64 6.68 -7.17 6.10
CA MET A 64 8.15 -7.17 6.17
C MET A 64 8.68 -6.61 7.50
N GLY A 65 7.80 -6.22 8.42
CA GLY A 65 8.14 -5.62 9.71
C GLY A 65 8.55 -4.15 9.62
N ILE A 66 8.20 -3.47 8.54
CA ILE A 66 8.43 -2.04 8.34
C ILE A 66 7.14 -1.29 8.66
N THR A 67 7.19 -0.34 9.56
CA THR A 67 6.06 0.56 9.82
C THR A 67 6.16 1.75 8.88
N PRO A 68 5.21 1.94 7.95
CA PRO A 68 5.23 3.10 7.07
C PRO A 68 5.21 4.38 7.89
N TYR A 69 6.08 5.32 7.52
CA TYR A 69 6.16 6.64 8.17
C TYR A 69 6.33 6.58 9.70
N SER A 70 7.19 5.68 10.19
CA SER A 70 7.44 5.48 11.63
C SER A 70 7.90 6.74 12.36
N ASP A 71 8.54 7.66 11.64
CA ASP A 71 9.10 8.89 12.19
C ASP A 71 8.07 9.99 12.43
N TYR A 72 6.81 9.75 12.02
CA TYR A 72 5.71 10.70 12.18
C TYR A 72 4.61 10.15 13.09
N ASP A 73 4.04 11.00 13.91
CA ASP A 73 2.78 10.69 14.59
C ASP A 73 1.63 10.63 13.57
N GLU A 74 0.67 9.72 13.79
CA GLU A 74 -0.48 9.57 12.89
C GLU A 74 -1.30 10.86 12.73
N SER A 75 -1.30 11.72 13.75
CA SER A 75 -1.97 13.02 13.70
C SER A 75 -1.26 14.06 12.83
N GLU A 76 0.02 13.83 12.52
CA GLU A 76 0.82 14.75 11.69
C GLU A 76 0.70 14.42 10.20
N LEU A 77 0.43 13.15 9.85
CA LEU A 77 0.38 12.70 8.47
C LEU A 77 -0.58 13.50 7.58
N PRO A 78 -1.81 13.85 8.03
CA PRO A 78 -2.71 14.65 7.22
C PRO A 78 -2.25 16.11 7.02
N THR A 79 -1.46 16.65 7.95
CA THR A 79 -1.04 18.05 7.94
C THR A 79 0.26 18.30 7.19
N LYS A 80 1.06 17.26 7.01
CA LYS A 80 2.32 17.32 6.25
C LYS A 80 2.10 17.08 4.75
N SER A 81 0.93 17.49 4.25
CA SER A 81 0.52 17.55 2.83
C SER A 81 0.94 16.36 2.00
N GLY A 82 0.43 15.21 2.44
CA GLY A 82 0.81 13.98 1.80
C GLY A 82 2.34 13.86 1.86
N VAL A 83 2.82 12.94 2.57
CA VAL A 83 4.23 12.66 2.70
C VAL A 83 4.88 12.81 1.34
N ASP A 84 5.77 13.78 1.17
CA ASP A 84 6.41 14.09 -0.11
C ASP A 84 7.42 13.01 -0.55
N GLU A 85 7.42 11.87 0.14
CA GLU A 85 8.37 10.79 -0.07
C GLU A 85 7.67 9.42 0.00
N SER A 86 8.21 8.45 -0.76
CA SER A 86 7.80 7.06 -0.66
C SER A 86 7.99 6.52 0.77
N PRO A 87 7.07 5.70 1.29
CA PRO A 87 7.24 5.05 2.60
C PRO A 87 8.26 3.91 2.57
N TYR A 88 8.88 3.64 1.43
CA TYR A 88 9.79 2.53 1.23
C TYR A 88 11.17 2.99 0.78
N ASP A 89 12.17 2.61 1.59
CA ASP A 89 13.57 2.62 1.22
C ASP A 89 14.05 1.18 1.10
N LYS A 90 14.60 0.81 -0.05
CA LYS A 90 15.15 -0.52 -0.29
C LYS A 90 16.29 -0.83 0.67
N ARG A 91 16.19 -1.97 1.36
CA ARG A 91 17.21 -2.46 2.28
C ARG A 91 18.12 -3.47 1.57
N ASP A 92 19.37 -3.60 2.03
CA ASP A 92 20.37 -4.51 1.45
C ASP A 92 19.92 -6.00 1.42
N ASN A 93 19.04 -6.39 2.33
CA ASN A 93 18.54 -7.76 2.44
C ASN A 93 17.20 -8.00 1.70
N ASP A 94 16.61 -6.97 1.09
CA ASP A 94 15.36 -7.13 0.35
C ASP A 94 15.68 -7.77 -1.01
N SER A 95 14.85 -8.74 -1.43
CA SER A 95 15.01 -9.34 -2.75
C SER A 95 14.68 -8.33 -3.86
N GLU A 96 15.37 -8.40 -4.99
CA GLU A 96 15.12 -7.52 -6.13
C GLU A 96 13.66 -7.58 -6.58
N ASP A 97 13.08 -8.78 -6.70
CA ASP A 97 11.70 -8.96 -7.14
C ASP A 97 10.69 -8.30 -6.20
N MET A 98 10.91 -8.44 -4.87
CA MET A 98 10.05 -7.83 -3.87
C MET A 98 10.19 -6.31 -3.88
N SER A 99 11.43 -5.81 -3.94
CA SER A 99 11.69 -4.37 -3.99
C SER A 99 11.04 -3.74 -5.21
N SER A 100 11.23 -4.33 -6.40
CA SER A 100 10.64 -3.84 -7.63
C SER A 100 9.11 -3.82 -7.58
N PHE A 101 8.50 -4.86 -7.01
CA PHE A 101 7.04 -4.91 -6.85
C PHE A 101 6.55 -3.79 -5.92
N ILE A 102 7.22 -3.59 -4.79
CA ILE A 102 6.85 -2.57 -3.80
C ILE A 102 7.04 -1.16 -4.39
N GLU A 103 8.13 -0.92 -5.11
CA GLU A 103 8.38 0.36 -5.78
C GLU A 103 7.26 0.73 -6.76
N CYS A 104 6.73 -0.24 -7.53
CA CYS A 104 5.58 -0.04 -8.41
C CYS A 104 4.28 0.40 -7.67
N CYS A 105 4.19 0.13 -6.37
CA CYS A 105 3.04 0.54 -5.57
C CYS A 105 3.13 1.99 -5.08
N PHE A 106 4.32 2.60 -5.06
CA PHE A 106 4.58 3.85 -4.36
C PHE A 106 4.96 5.03 -5.27
N ASP A 107 4.52 5.02 -6.52
CA ASP A 107 4.66 6.22 -7.32
C ASP A 107 3.78 7.34 -6.73
N MET A 108 4.39 8.52 -6.52
CA MET A 108 3.72 9.68 -5.93
C MET A 108 2.67 10.28 -6.86
N GLU A 109 2.95 10.20 -8.15
CA GLU A 109 2.02 10.63 -9.18
C GLU A 109 1.05 9.47 -9.50
N VAL A 110 -0.24 9.69 -9.27
CA VAL A 110 -1.29 8.66 -9.44
C VAL A 110 -1.32 8.13 -10.88
N ASP A 111 -1.11 9.00 -11.86
CA ASP A 111 -1.13 8.61 -13.27
C ASP A 111 0.00 7.62 -13.61
N ASP A 112 1.17 7.79 -13.00
CA ASP A 112 2.36 6.96 -13.23
C ASP A 112 2.38 5.70 -12.34
N ARG A 113 1.66 5.70 -11.21
CA ARG A 113 1.54 4.53 -10.34
C ARG A 113 0.90 3.36 -11.07
N TYR A 114 1.41 2.15 -10.86
CA TYR A 114 0.88 0.93 -11.46
C TYR A 114 -0.58 0.69 -11.05
N ASN A 115 -1.37 0.17 -11.97
CA ASN A 115 -2.69 -0.38 -11.68
C ASN A 115 -2.58 -1.88 -11.33
N VAL A 116 -3.71 -2.50 -10.97
CA VAL A 116 -3.74 -3.91 -10.55
C VAL A 116 -3.33 -4.87 -11.66
N ASP A 117 -3.70 -4.59 -12.91
CA ASP A 117 -3.36 -5.46 -14.04
C ASP A 117 -1.85 -5.40 -14.32
N GLU A 118 -1.25 -4.23 -14.28
CA GLU A 118 0.20 -4.03 -14.41
C GLU A 118 0.97 -4.72 -13.27
N LEU A 119 0.47 -4.64 -12.03
CA LEU A 119 1.09 -5.35 -10.89
C LEU A 119 0.99 -6.87 -11.01
N LEU A 120 -0.11 -7.40 -11.56
CA LEU A 120 -0.24 -8.83 -11.83
C LEU A 120 0.81 -9.31 -12.83
N ASP A 121 1.11 -8.53 -13.85
CA ASP A 121 2.16 -8.85 -14.82
C ASP A 121 3.54 -8.90 -14.18
N VAL A 122 3.87 -7.96 -13.30
CA VAL A 122 5.12 -7.95 -12.51
C VAL A 122 5.21 -9.20 -11.64
N SER A 123 4.14 -9.54 -10.92
CA SER A 123 4.10 -10.70 -10.04
C SER A 123 4.28 -12.02 -10.81
N VAL A 124 3.68 -12.15 -11.98
CA VAL A 124 3.81 -13.35 -12.83
C VAL A 124 5.25 -13.55 -13.31
N MET A 125 5.97 -12.46 -13.59
CA MET A 125 7.40 -12.55 -13.95
C MET A 125 8.24 -13.08 -12.78
N GLY A 126 8.05 -12.56 -11.55
CA GLY A 126 8.76 -13.02 -10.37
C GLY A 126 8.44 -14.49 -10.01
N TRP A 127 7.17 -14.88 -10.06
CA TRP A 127 6.76 -16.27 -9.78
C TRP A 127 7.26 -17.28 -10.83
N ARG A 128 7.37 -16.89 -12.09
CA ARG A 128 7.96 -17.76 -13.12
C ARG A 128 9.44 -18.05 -12.88
N MET A 129 10.19 -17.08 -12.35
CA MET A 129 11.58 -17.31 -11.97
C MET A 129 11.71 -18.27 -10.78
N MET A 130 10.85 -18.16 -9.78
CA MET A 130 10.85 -19.05 -8.61
C MET A 130 10.45 -20.49 -8.95
N SER A 131 9.55 -20.71 -9.90
CA SER A 131 9.16 -22.06 -10.34
C SER A 131 10.23 -22.76 -11.19
N SER A 132 11.27 -22.05 -11.60
CA SER A 132 12.41 -22.61 -12.33
C SER A 132 13.55 -23.08 -11.41
N ILE A 133 13.48 -22.78 -10.12
CA ILE A 133 14.39 -23.32 -9.11
C ILE A 133 13.81 -24.65 -8.64
N HIS A 134 14.12 -25.72 -9.37
CA HIS A 134 13.88 -27.08 -8.90
C HIS A 134 14.83 -27.36 -7.74
N LEU A 135 14.23 -27.62 -6.55
CA LEU A 135 14.90 -28.30 -5.44
C LEU A 135 15.14 -29.76 -5.81
#